data_f9e2aa8432c6acbf1eb35afc74e8e783
#
_entry.id   f9e2aa8432c6acbf1eb35afc74e8e783
#
_cell.length_a   1.000
_cell.length_b   1.000
_cell.length_c   1.000
_cell.angle_alpha   90.00
_cell.angle_beta   90.00
_cell.angle_gamma   90.00
#
_symmetry.space_group_name_H-M   'P 1'
#
loop_
_entity.id
_entity.type
_entity.pdbx_description
1 polymer ?
#
loop_
_entity_poly.entity_id
_entity_poly.type
_entity_poly.pdbx_seq_one_letter_code
_entity_poly.pdbx_strand_id
1 'polypeptide(L)'
;MSRPLATAIGFGAVLLWATLALLTTATQPVPPLQLNAACFAVGGAIGLVWIVATGALPALRRVPPAAYAFGTAGLFGYHALYFAALRLAAPWDAEAEAGLIAYLWPLLIVLLSGLLPGERLRAGHLLGAGIAGLGAVLILARGGLSAQAGALPAYGLAALCALTWSVYSVGSRRLGAVPTAAVAVTCLASAALSLVLHLALEETAWPATGAGWAALAALGAGPVGAAFFLWDVGVKRGDIQLLGTASYAAPLLSTLILVGAGVAAASGTLAVATVLIAGGAALAARAGGRR
;
A
#
# COMPACT_ATOMS: atom_id res chain seq x y z
N MET A 1 -19.40 14.53 -1.23
CA MET A 1 -18.97 13.47 -0.27
C MET A 1 -18.31 14.15 0.91
N SER A 2 -18.69 13.80 2.14
CA SER A 2 -18.10 14.36 3.36
C SER A 2 -16.67 13.84 3.61
N ARG A 3 -15.83 14.63 4.33
CA ARG A 3 -14.45 14.23 4.68
C ARG A 3 -14.39 12.91 5.49
N PRO A 4 -15.26 12.71 6.53
CA PRO A 4 -15.27 11.43 7.25
C PRO A 4 -15.61 10.23 6.37
N LEU A 5 -16.59 10.37 5.46
CA LEU A 5 -16.93 9.28 4.53
C LEU A 5 -15.77 8.96 3.59
N ALA A 6 -15.09 9.98 3.05
CA ALA A 6 -13.93 9.78 2.21
C ALA A 6 -12.78 9.10 2.97
N THR A 7 -12.58 9.45 4.25
CA THR A 7 -11.59 8.80 5.13
C THR A 7 -11.95 7.33 5.37
N ALA A 8 -13.22 7.02 5.64
CA ALA A 8 -13.68 5.65 5.83
C ALA A 8 -13.51 4.81 4.54
N ILE A 9 -13.81 5.39 3.37
CA ILE A 9 -13.57 4.74 2.07
C ILE A 9 -12.07 4.45 1.89
N GLY A 10 -11.21 5.44 2.17
CA GLY A 10 -9.76 5.25 2.09
C GLY A 10 -9.24 4.19 3.06
N PHE A 11 -9.83 4.09 4.27
CA PHE A 11 -9.49 3.02 5.21
C PHE A 11 -9.90 1.64 4.70
N GLY A 12 -10.89 1.54 3.84
CA GLY A 12 -11.24 0.32 3.13
C GLY A 12 -10.06 -0.27 2.34
N ALA A 13 -9.16 0.56 1.79
CA ALA A 13 -7.92 0.10 1.17
C ALA A 13 -7.00 -0.61 2.18
N VAL A 14 -6.88 -0.07 3.41
CA VAL A 14 -6.08 -0.66 4.49
C VAL A 14 -6.62 -2.04 4.89
N LEU A 15 -7.94 -2.19 4.94
CA LEU A 15 -8.59 -3.48 5.20
C LEU A 15 -8.31 -4.50 4.09
N LEU A 16 -8.35 -4.07 2.83
CA LEU A 16 -7.99 -4.94 1.70
C LEU A 16 -6.51 -5.31 1.76
N TRP A 17 -5.61 -4.37 2.02
CA TRP A 17 -4.17 -4.65 2.15
C TRP A 17 -3.84 -5.60 3.31
N ALA A 18 -4.66 -5.65 4.34
CA ALA A 18 -4.50 -6.62 5.42
C ALA A 18 -4.63 -8.08 4.95
N THR A 19 -5.30 -8.34 3.82
CA THR A 19 -5.44 -9.68 3.24
C THR A 19 -4.27 -10.08 2.32
N LEU A 20 -3.37 -9.13 1.99
CA LEU A 20 -2.27 -9.34 1.03
C LEU A 20 -1.41 -10.57 1.38
N ALA A 21 -0.95 -10.70 2.63
CA ALA A 21 -0.05 -11.77 3.02
C ALA A 21 -0.71 -13.15 2.82
N LEU A 22 -1.95 -13.33 3.28
CA LEU A 22 -2.67 -14.59 3.13
C LEU A 22 -2.89 -14.96 1.67
N LEU A 23 -3.39 -14.00 0.86
CA LEU A 23 -3.68 -14.24 -0.54
C LEU A 23 -2.39 -14.48 -1.35
N THR A 24 -1.33 -13.70 -1.11
CA THR A 24 -0.03 -13.88 -1.80
C THR A 24 0.57 -15.25 -1.51
N THR A 25 0.51 -15.72 -0.26
CA THR A 25 0.98 -17.07 0.07
C THR A 25 0.23 -18.14 -0.71
N ALA A 26 -1.06 -17.98 -0.91
CA ALA A 26 -1.89 -18.93 -1.64
C ALA A 26 -1.63 -18.93 -3.17
N THR A 27 -0.97 -17.91 -3.72
CA THR A 27 -0.62 -17.84 -5.16
C THR A 27 0.69 -18.52 -5.53
N GLN A 28 1.43 -19.08 -4.57
CA GLN A 28 2.67 -19.78 -4.88
C GLN A 28 2.46 -20.86 -5.96
N PRO A 29 3.39 -21.04 -6.91
CA PRO A 29 4.73 -20.46 -7.02
C PRO A 29 4.86 -19.22 -7.93
N VAL A 30 3.78 -18.45 -8.15
CA VAL A 30 3.79 -17.28 -9.05
C VAL A 30 4.86 -16.27 -8.62
N PRO A 31 5.81 -15.87 -9.50
CA PRO A 31 6.85 -14.93 -9.13
C PRO A 31 6.30 -13.50 -8.98
N PRO A 32 6.97 -12.64 -8.19
CA PRO A 32 6.41 -11.35 -7.77
C PRO A 32 6.02 -10.39 -8.88
N LEU A 33 6.85 -10.25 -9.94
CA LEU A 33 6.53 -9.32 -11.04
C LEU A 33 5.41 -9.87 -11.93
N GLN A 34 5.34 -11.19 -12.13
CA GLN A 34 4.21 -11.84 -12.81
C GLN A 34 2.92 -11.63 -12.02
N LEU A 35 2.96 -11.87 -10.71
CA LEU A 35 1.82 -11.66 -9.83
C LEU A 35 1.34 -10.21 -9.89
N ASN A 36 2.27 -9.27 -9.83
CA ASN A 36 1.99 -7.84 -9.92
C ASN A 36 1.35 -7.48 -11.27
N ALA A 37 1.89 -7.99 -12.39
CA ALA A 37 1.32 -7.78 -13.72
C ALA A 37 -0.11 -8.31 -13.83
N ALA A 38 -0.35 -9.55 -13.37
CA ALA A 38 -1.67 -10.18 -13.40
C ALA A 38 -2.68 -9.42 -12.52
N CYS A 39 -2.31 -9.07 -11.29
CA CYS A 39 -3.18 -8.38 -10.35
C CYS A 39 -3.53 -6.95 -10.82
N PHE A 40 -2.55 -6.19 -11.31
CA PHE A 40 -2.81 -4.86 -11.88
C PHE A 40 -3.65 -4.94 -13.17
N ALA A 41 -3.50 -5.99 -13.99
CA ALA A 41 -4.36 -6.20 -15.14
C ALA A 41 -5.81 -6.43 -14.74
N VAL A 42 -6.07 -7.25 -13.72
CA VAL A 42 -7.41 -7.47 -13.16
C VAL A 42 -7.98 -6.16 -12.61
N GLY A 43 -7.24 -5.44 -11.77
CA GLY A 43 -7.68 -4.15 -11.21
C GLY A 43 -7.96 -3.10 -12.29
N GLY A 44 -7.10 -3.03 -13.31
CA GLY A 44 -7.30 -2.17 -14.47
C GLY A 44 -8.53 -2.55 -15.30
N ALA A 45 -8.76 -3.86 -15.53
CA ALA A 45 -9.93 -4.35 -16.23
C ALA A 45 -11.24 -4.01 -15.51
N ILE A 46 -11.30 -4.20 -14.18
CA ILE A 46 -12.43 -3.77 -13.34
C ILE A 46 -12.67 -2.27 -13.49
N GLY A 47 -11.59 -1.48 -13.44
CA GLY A 47 -11.67 -0.03 -13.66
C GLY A 47 -12.18 0.34 -15.05
N LEU A 48 -11.77 -0.38 -16.11
CA LEU A 48 -12.30 -0.17 -17.46
C LEU A 48 -13.80 -0.46 -17.55
N VAL A 49 -14.25 -1.57 -16.95
CA VAL A 49 -15.68 -1.90 -16.89
C VAL A 49 -16.44 -0.76 -16.18
N TRP A 50 -15.92 -0.27 -15.07
CA TRP A 50 -16.53 0.85 -14.37
C TRP A 50 -16.55 2.15 -15.21
N ILE A 51 -15.48 2.47 -15.94
CA ILE A 51 -15.40 3.63 -16.85
C ILE A 51 -16.47 3.55 -17.93
N VAL A 52 -16.64 2.38 -18.54
CA VAL A 52 -17.65 2.16 -19.58
C VAL A 52 -19.06 2.26 -18.99
N ALA A 53 -19.32 1.59 -17.86
CA ALA A 53 -20.62 1.56 -17.21
C ALA A 53 -21.09 2.97 -16.73
N THR A 54 -20.13 3.84 -16.35
CA THR A 54 -20.44 5.18 -15.84
C THR A 54 -20.29 6.28 -16.89
N GLY A 55 -19.86 5.96 -18.11
CA GLY A 55 -19.59 6.95 -19.15
C GLY A 55 -18.45 7.91 -18.83
N ALA A 56 -17.49 7.50 -17.97
CA ALA A 56 -16.39 8.36 -17.48
C ALA A 56 -15.28 8.62 -18.54
N LEU A 57 -15.32 7.99 -19.70
CA LEU A 57 -14.28 8.09 -20.73
C LEU A 57 -13.98 9.54 -21.18
N PRO A 58 -14.97 10.46 -21.39
CA PRO A 58 -14.67 11.84 -21.75
C PRO A 58 -13.87 12.60 -20.68
N ALA A 59 -14.08 12.27 -19.39
CA ALA A 59 -13.31 12.88 -18.29
C ALA A 59 -11.84 12.46 -18.32
N LEU A 60 -11.56 11.19 -18.68
CA LEU A 60 -10.19 10.68 -18.78
C LEU A 60 -9.40 11.34 -19.90
N ARG A 61 -10.02 11.69 -21.02
CA ARG A 61 -9.37 12.38 -22.15
C ARG A 61 -8.88 13.78 -21.77
N ARG A 62 -9.39 14.36 -20.68
CA ARG A 62 -9.00 15.67 -20.18
C ARG A 62 -7.89 15.60 -19.13
N VAL A 63 -7.51 14.41 -18.68
CA VAL A 63 -6.44 14.21 -17.70
C VAL A 63 -5.09 14.47 -18.39
N PRO A 64 -4.25 15.35 -17.82
CA PRO A 64 -2.91 15.60 -18.36
C PRO A 64 -2.05 14.31 -18.37
N PRO A 65 -1.26 14.07 -19.43
CA PRO A 65 -0.35 12.91 -19.49
C PRO A 65 0.59 12.83 -18.27
N ALA A 66 1.04 13.96 -17.74
CA ALA A 66 1.86 14.04 -16.54
C ALA A 66 1.18 13.44 -15.30
N ALA A 67 -0.15 13.53 -15.18
CA ALA A 67 -0.89 12.92 -14.08
C ALA A 67 -0.93 11.40 -14.20
N TYR A 68 -1.04 10.86 -15.41
CA TYR A 68 -0.91 9.42 -15.65
C TYR A 68 0.51 8.93 -15.39
N ALA A 69 1.53 9.65 -15.86
CA ALA A 69 2.93 9.31 -15.59
C ALA A 69 3.23 9.33 -14.08
N PHE A 70 2.74 10.33 -13.35
CA PHE A 70 2.88 10.42 -11.89
C PHE A 70 2.18 9.25 -11.18
N GLY A 71 0.95 8.92 -11.56
CA GLY A 71 0.21 7.79 -11.01
C GLY A 71 0.90 6.44 -11.27
N THR A 72 1.36 6.23 -12.51
CA THR A 72 2.10 5.02 -12.89
C THR A 72 3.43 4.92 -12.15
N ALA A 73 4.18 6.02 -12.06
CA ALA A 73 5.43 6.06 -11.29
C ALA A 73 5.19 5.74 -9.80
N GLY A 74 4.08 6.19 -9.23
CA GLY A 74 3.69 5.86 -7.86
C GLY A 74 3.37 4.37 -7.69
N LEU A 75 2.44 3.84 -8.48
CA LEU A 75 1.99 2.46 -8.35
C LEU A 75 3.08 1.44 -8.76
N PHE A 76 3.55 1.54 -9.99
CA PHE A 76 4.59 0.65 -10.50
C PHE A 76 5.91 0.83 -9.76
N GLY A 77 6.35 2.08 -9.56
CA GLY A 77 7.63 2.38 -8.92
C GLY A 77 7.71 1.84 -7.50
N TYR A 78 6.64 2.00 -6.69
CA TYR A 78 6.57 1.40 -5.36
C TYR A 78 6.80 -0.12 -5.40
N HIS A 79 6.08 -0.84 -6.25
CA HIS A 79 6.17 -2.31 -6.30
C HIS A 79 7.51 -2.77 -6.87
N ALA A 80 8.02 -2.14 -7.93
CA ALA A 80 9.31 -2.47 -8.53
C ALA A 80 10.47 -2.25 -7.53
N LEU A 81 10.46 -1.11 -6.82
CA LEU A 81 11.45 -0.82 -5.78
C LEU A 81 11.37 -1.79 -4.60
N TYR A 82 10.15 -2.13 -4.18
CA TYR A 82 9.94 -3.08 -3.10
C TYR A 82 10.50 -4.47 -3.42
N PHE A 83 10.14 -5.02 -4.58
CA PHE A 83 10.65 -6.32 -5.00
C PHE A 83 12.17 -6.31 -5.23
N ALA A 84 12.72 -5.23 -5.81
CA ALA A 84 14.17 -5.08 -5.97
C ALA A 84 14.87 -5.01 -4.60
N ALA A 85 14.31 -4.29 -3.63
CA ALA A 85 14.83 -4.22 -2.28
C ALA A 85 14.89 -5.61 -1.62
N LEU A 86 13.80 -6.38 -1.69
CA LEU A 86 13.74 -7.73 -1.12
C LEU A 86 14.74 -8.69 -1.80
N ARG A 87 14.87 -8.64 -3.13
CA ARG A 87 15.83 -9.47 -3.86
C ARG A 87 17.29 -9.16 -3.49
N LEU A 88 17.61 -7.88 -3.27
CA LEU A 88 18.95 -7.46 -2.83
C LEU A 88 19.19 -7.73 -1.35
N ALA A 89 18.15 -7.81 -0.53
CA ALA A 89 18.24 -8.14 0.88
C ALA A 89 18.45 -9.64 1.13
N ALA A 90 17.85 -10.50 0.30
CA ALA A 90 17.82 -11.96 0.47
C ALA A 90 19.20 -12.62 0.70
N PRO A 91 20.30 -12.27 -0.04
CA PRO A 91 21.61 -12.86 0.22
C PRO A 91 22.19 -12.53 1.59
N TRP A 92 21.59 -11.62 2.33
CA TRP A 92 22.02 -11.13 3.64
C TRP A 92 21.02 -11.46 4.76
N ASP A 93 19.97 -12.26 4.48
CA ASP A 93 18.86 -12.52 5.39
C ASP A 93 18.26 -11.22 5.99
N ALA A 94 18.16 -10.18 5.17
CA ALA A 94 17.80 -8.81 5.58
C ALA A 94 16.44 -8.33 5.02
N GLU A 95 15.58 -9.23 4.56
CA GLU A 95 14.26 -8.91 3.98
C GLU A 95 13.32 -8.30 5.03
N ALA A 96 13.44 -8.71 6.29
CA ALA A 96 12.64 -8.16 7.38
C ALA A 96 12.93 -6.69 7.60
N GLU A 97 14.23 -6.30 7.62
CA GLU A 97 14.67 -4.93 7.75
C GLU A 97 14.28 -4.08 6.54
N ALA A 98 14.47 -4.61 5.32
CA ALA A 98 14.04 -3.94 4.10
C ALA A 98 12.52 -3.72 4.09
N GLY A 99 11.73 -4.72 4.49
CA GLY A 99 10.30 -4.62 4.64
C GLY A 99 9.88 -3.57 5.67
N LEU A 100 10.57 -3.51 6.82
CA LEU A 100 10.32 -2.52 7.85
C LEU A 100 10.63 -1.09 7.39
N ILE A 101 11.75 -0.90 6.67
CA ILE A 101 12.12 0.39 6.08
C ILE A 101 11.10 0.80 5.02
N ALA A 102 10.70 -0.11 4.13
CA ALA A 102 9.66 0.17 3.16
C ALA A 102 8.33 0.56 3.85
N TYR A 103 8.04 0.01 5.03
CA TYR A 103 6.84 0.30 5.81
C TYR A 103 6.89 1.64 6.58
N LEU A 104 7.90 2.47 6.36
CA LEU A 104 7.92 3.85 6.86
C LEU A 104 6.96 4.79 6.10
N TRP A 105 6.38 4.34 4.98
CA TRP A 105 5.49 5.17 4.16
C TRP A 105 4.30 5.79 4.92
N PRO A 106 3.67 5.16 5.95
CA PRO A 106 2.58 5.81 6.67
C PRO A 106 3.05 7.03 7.46
N LEU A 107 4.22 6.94 8.11
CA LEU A 107 4.83 8.08 8.80
C LEU A 107 5.21 9.18 7.82
N LEU A 108 5.81 8.82 6.69
CA LEU A 108 6.18 9.79 5.65
C LEU A 108 4.95 10.50 5.06
N ILE A 109 3.81 9.80 4.89
CA ILE A 109 2.54 10.45 4.48
C ILE A 109 2.13 11.51 5.50
N VAL A 110 2.18 11.18 6.81
CA VAL A 110 1.83 12.15 7.87
C VAL A 110 2.78 13.36 7.80
N LEU A 111 4.08 13.14 7.72
CA LEU A 111 5.08 14.22 7.66
C LEU A 111 4.90 15.09 6.40
N LEU A 112 4.84 14.47 5.22
CA LEU A 112 4.71 15.17 3.95
C LEU A 112 3.36 15.86 3.79
N SER A 113 2.31 15.39 4.48
CA SER A 113 1.00 16.05 4.46
C SER A 113 1.05 17.48 5.00
N GLY A 114 2.00 17.78 5.88
CA GLY A 114 2.25 19.14 6.37
C GLY A 114 2.67 20.14 5.29
N LEU A 115 3.12 19.66 4.11
CA LEU A 115 3.46 20.47 2.94
C LEU A 115 2.24 20.80 2.05
N LEU A 116 1.06 20.24 2.39
CA LEU A 116 -0.17 20.47 1.63
C LEU A 116 -0.82 21.79 2.04
N PRO A 117 -1.33 22.58 1.08
CA PRO A 117 -2.10 23.78 1.37
C PRO A 117 -3.33 23.45 2.23
N GLY A 118 -3.53 24.21 3.32
CA GLY A 118 -4.68 24.03 4.22
C GLY A 118 -4.58 22.86 5.20
N GLU A 119 -3.56 22.01 5.12
CA GLU A 119 -3.30 20.99 6.14
C GLU A 119 -2.31 21.54 7.19
N ARG A 120 -2.59 21.26 8.47
CA ARG A 120 -1.71 21.67 9.58
C ARG A 120 -1.25 20.43 10.33
N LEU A 121 0.04 20.20 10.34
CA LEU A 121 0.65 19.17 11.15
C LEU A 121 0.66 19.62 12.62
N ARG A 122 0.10 18.80 13.51
CA ARG A 122 0.07 19.04 14.96
C ARG A 122 0.87 17.97 15.67
N ALA A 123 1.35 18.28 16.87
CA ALA A 123 2.09 17.32 17.70
C ALA A 123 1.32 15.99 17.88
N GLY A 124 -0.02 16.04 18.03
CA GLY A 124 -0.84 14.83 18.13
C GLY A 124 -0.81 13.93 16.90
N HIS A 125 -0.64 14.48 15.68
CA HIS A 125 -0.45 13.66 14.49
C HIS A 125 0.90 12.93 14.51
N LEU A 126 1.98 13.65 14.88
CA LEU A 126 3.32 13.07 14.96
C LEU A 126 3.43 12.01 16.05
N LEU A 127 2.92 12.33 17.25
CA LEU A 127 2.90 11.39 18.38
C LEU A 127 2.04 10.18 18.07
N GLY A 128 0.86 10.39 17.47
CA GLY A 128 -0.03 9.30 17.08
C GLY A 128 0.60 8.38 16.04
N ALA A 129 1.21 8.95 15.00
CA ALA A 129 1.93 8.19 13.98
C ALA A 129 3.15 7.45 14.54
N GLY A 130 3.91 8.10 15.44
CA GLY A 130 5.06 7.46 16.11
C GLY A 130 4.65 6.28 17.00
N ILE A 131 3.60 6.45 17.82
CA ILE A 131 3.08 5.38 18.68
C ILE A 131 2.54 4.22 17.85
N ALA A 132 1.74 4.50 16.79
CA ALA A 132 1.24 3.47 15.91
C ALA A 132 2.38 2.76 15.14
N GLY A 133 3.40 3.52 14.72
CA GLY A 133 4.60 2.99 14.08
C GLY A 133 5.38 2.04 14.99
N LEU A 134 5.53 2.35 16.29
CA LEU A 134 6.12 1.42 17.26
C LEU A 134 5.35 0.10 17.34
N GLY A 135 4.02 0.15 17.33
CA GLY A 135 3.20 -1.07 17.29
C GLY A 135 3.43 -1.89 16.02
N ALA A 136 3.56 -1.25 14.86
CA ALA A 136 3.89 -1.93 13.60
C ALA A 136 5.29 -2.55 13.63
N VAL A 137 6.29 -1.83 14.16
CA VAL A 137 7.66 -2.37 14.36
C VAL A 137 7.65 -3.63 15.21
N LEU A 138 6.89 -3.65 16.31
CA LEU A 138 6.80 -4.84 17.17
C LEU A 138 6.26 -6.07 16.43
N ILE A 139 5.40 -5.88 15.42
CA ILE A 139 4.86 -6.98 14.62
C ILE A 139 5.87 -7.40 13.55
N LEU A 140 6.43 -6.46 12.81
CA LEU A 140 7.29 -6.72 11.66
C LEU A 140 8.68 -7.24 12.07
N ALA A 141 9.18 -6.82 13.25
CA ALA A 141 10.50 -7.20 13.76
C ALA A 141 10.52 -8.51 14.59
N ARG A 142 9.48 -9.33 14.53
CA ARG A 142 9.36 -10.56 15.34
C ARG A 142 10.49 -11.58 15.15
N GLY A 143 11.12 -11.59 13.96
CA GLY A 143 12.26 -12.46 13.64
C GLY A 143 13.60 -11.96 14.19
N GLY A 144 13.61 -10.81 14.90
CA GLY A 144 14.84 -10.07 15.22
C GLY A 144 15.22 -9.12 14.09
N LEU A 145 16.10 -8.18 14.39
CA LEU A 145 16.68 -7.24 13.42
C LEU A 145 18.20 -7.27 13.56
N SER A 146 18.90 -7.43 12.45
CA SER A 146 20.34 -7.35 12.39
C SER A 146 20.78 -6.47 11.23
N ALA A 147 21.38 -5.31 11.50
CA ALA A 147 21.88 -4.46 10.44
C ALA A 147 23.07 -5.12 9.72
N GLN A 148 22.88 -5.45 8.45
CA GLN A 148 23.87 -6.04 7.58
C GLN A 148 24.47 -4.97 6.66
N ALA A 149 25.78 -4.69 6.77
CA ALA A 149 26.43 -3.68 5.93
C ALA A 149 26.31 -3.99 4.44
N GLY A 150 26.33 -5.28 4.04
CA GLY A 150 26.14 -5.70 2.65
C GLY A 150 24.73 -5.46 2.11
N ALA A 151 23.72 -5.30 2.98
CA ALA A 151 22.34 -5.02 2.60
C ALA A 151 22.03 -3.52 2.46
N LEU A 152 22.99 -2.62 2.66
CA LEU A 152 22.76 -1.15 2.54
C LEU A 152 22.09 -0.74 1.22
N PRO A 153 22.43 -1.29 0.04
CA PRO A 153 21.73 -0.98 -1.19
C PRO A 153 20.23 -1.37 -1.15
N ALA A 154 19.91 -2.51 -0.53
CA ALA A 154 18.53 -2.95 -0.34
C ALA A 154 17.76 -1.99 0.57
N TYR A 155 18.36 -1.54 1.66
CA TYR A 155 17.77 -0.55 2.57
C TYR A 155 17.53 0.79 1.87
N GLY A 156 18.45 1.23 1.02
CA GLY A 156 18.29 2.42 0.18
C GLY A 156 17.09 2.33 -0.77
N LEU A 157 16.93 1.18 -1.45
CA LEU A 157 15.74 0.94 -2.31
C LEU A 157 14.44 0.87 -1.50
N ALA A 158 14.46 0.25 -0.32
CA ALA A 158 13.31 0.19 0.56
C ALA A 158 12.88 1.59 1.06
N ALA A 159 13.84 2.45 1.40
CA ALA A 159 13.58 3.83 1.76
C ALA A 159 13.01 4.63 0.57
N LEU A 160 13.55 4.44 -0.63
CA LEU A 160 13.04 5.05 -1.85
C LEU A 160 11.63 4.55 -2.18
N CYS A 161 11.34 3.27 -1.94
CA CYS A 161 10.01 2.67 -2.06
C CYS A 161 9.02 3.40 -1.13
N ALA A 162 9.33 3.53 0.16
CA ALA A 162 8.51 4.26 1.12
C ALA A 162 8.25 5.71 0.70
N LEU A 163 9.30 6.40 0.23
CA LEU A 163 9.19 7.78 -0.26
C LEU A 163 8.32 7.87 -1.50
N THR A 164 8.48 6.95 -2.46
CA THR A 164 7.70 6.90 -3.70
C THR A 164 6.20 6.80 -3.42
N TRP A 165 5.78 5.88 -2.54
CA TRP A 165 4.38 5.74 -2.16
C TRP A 165 3.85 6.96 -1.41
N SER A 166 4.66 7.55 -0.54
CA SER A 166 4.29 8.72 0.24
C SER A 166 4.13 9.97 -0.63
N VAL A 167 5.06 10.19 -1.57
CA VAL A 167 4.99 11.29 -2.55
C VAL A 167 3.79 11.10 -3.46
N TYR A 168 3.54 9.87 -3.95
CA TYR A 168 2.35 9.57 -4.74
C TYR A 168 1.07 9.87 -3.96
N SER A 169 0.96 9.41 -2.73
CA SER A 169 -0.25 9.60 -1.90
C SER A 169 -0.53 11.08 -1.61
N VAL A 170 0.49 11.81 -1.16
CA VAL A 170 0.38 13.24 -0.84
C VAL A 170 0.22 14.09 -2.11
N GLY A 171 0.96 13.75 -3.17
CA GLY A 171 0.87 14.42 -4.47
C GLY A 171 -0.49 14.22 -5.16
N SER A 172 -1.09 13.04 -5.03
CA SER A 172 -2.44 12.76 -5.54
C SER A 172 -3.49 13.70 -4.96
N ARG A 173 -3.32 14.16 -3.72
CA ARG A 173 -4.21 15.18 -3.13
C ARG A 173 -4.14 16.53 -3.86
N ARG A 174 -2.96 16.92 -4.33
CA ARG A 174 -2.81 18.12 -5.18
C ARG A 174 -3.43 17.94 -6.56
N LEU A 175 -3.55 16.71 -7.03
CA LEU A 175 -4.23 16.31 -8.25
C LEU A 175 -5.72 16.00 -8.02
N GLY A 176 -6.35 16.63 -7.05
CA GLY A 176 -7.74 16.34 -6.63
C GLY A 176 -8.80 16.51 -7.74
N ALA A 177 -8.50 17.29 -8.79
CA ALA A 177 -9.34 17.42 -9.98
C ALA A 177 -9.26 16.22 -10.94
N VAL A 178 -8.21 15.38 -10.84
CA VAL A 178 -8.07 14.16 -11.65
C VAL A 178 -9.08 13.13 -11.16
N PRO A 179 -9.97 12.60 -12.04
CA PRO A 179 -10.99 11.65 -11.63
C PRO A 179 -10.35 10.33 -11.14
N THR A 180 -10.93 9.70 -10.12
CA THR A 180 -10.48 8.39 -9.59
C THR A 180 -10.47 7.32 -10.68
N ALA A 181 -11.31 7.43 -11.71
CA ALA A 181 -11.27 6.56 -12.88
C ALA A 181 -9.90 6.49 -13.57
N ALA A 182 -9.04 7.53 -13.43
CA ALA A 182 -7.68 7.54 -13.95
C ALA A 182 -6.80 6.43 -13.35
N VAL A 183 -7.12 5.93 -12.15
CA VAL A 183 -6.44 4.80 -11.50
C VAL A 183 -6.48 3.54 -12.38
N ALA A 184 -7.56 3.34 -13.16
CA ALA A 184 -7.64 2.20 -14.09
C ALA A 184 -6.52 2.24 -15.13
N VAL A 185 -6.26 3.42 -15.71
CA VAL A 185 -5.19 3.59 -16.71
C VAL A 185 -3.81 3.38 -16.08
N THR A 186 -3.60 3.91 -14.88
CA THR A 186 -2.31 3.71 -14.16
C THR A 186 -2.11 2.26 -13.74
N CYS A 187 -3.17 1.52 -13.37
CA CYS A 187 -3.11 0.08 -13.13
C CYS A 187 -2.71 -0.68 -14.40
N LEU A 188 -3.33 -0.39 -15.55
CA LEU A 188 -2.98 -1.06 -16.81
C LEU A 188 -1.54 -0.74 -17.25
N ALA A 189 -1.10 0.50 -17.11
CA ALA A 189 0.29 0.87 -17.38
C ALA A 189 1.26 0.13 -16.44
N SER A 190 0.91 0.03 -15.14
CA SER A 190 1.69 -0.74 -14.17
C SER A 190 1.72 -2.22 -14.50
N ALA A 191 0.61 -2.80 -14.96
CA ALA A 191 0.55 -4.18 -15.44
C ALA A 191 1.50 -4.42 -16.62
N ALA A 192 1.47 -3.52 -17.62
CA ALA A 192 2.33 -3.63 -18.79
C ALA A 192 3.83 -3.53 -18.44
N LEU A 193 4.20 -2.56 -17.59
CA LEU A 193 5.57 -2.41 -17.13
C LEU A 193 6.04 -3.60 -16.28
N SER A 194 5.18 -4.10 -15.40
CA SER A 194 5.47 -5.29 -14.59
C SER A 194 5.64 -6.54 -15.47
N LEU A 195 4.82 -6.68 -16.53
CA LEU A 195 4.95 -7.77 -17.49
C LEU A 195 6.29 -7.71 -18.24
N VAL A 196 6.70 -6.53 -18.68
CA VAL A 196 8.00 -6.34 -19.35
C VAL A 196 9.15 -6.76 -18.43
N LEU A 197 9.12 -6.33 -17.16
CA LEU A 197 10.16 -6.73 -16.20
C LEU A 197 10.08 -8.21 -15.84
N HIS A 198 8.88 -8.78 -15.74
CA HIS A 198 8.71 -10.23 -15.54
C HIS A 198 9.38 -11.02 -16.64
N LEU A 199 9.07 -10.72 -17.89
CA LEU A 199 9.64 -11.42 -19.06
C LEU A 199 11.17 -11.28 -19.17
N ALA A 200 11.74 -10.21 -18.61
CA ALA A 200 13.19 -9.99 -18.61
C ALA A 200 13.92 -10.61 -17.41
N LEU A 201 13.26 -10.82 -16.27
CA LEU A 201 13.93 -11.09 -14.99
C LEU A 201 13.44 -12.34 -14.25
N GLU A 202 12.31 -12.92 -14.65
CA GLU A 202 11.65 -14.02 -13.96
C GLU A 202 11.24 -15.13 -14.93
N GLU A 203 11.16 -16.35 -14.42
CA GLU A 203 10.55 -17.47 -15.13
C GLU A 203 9.05 -17.50 -14.86
N THR A 204 8.24 -17.72 -15.90
CA THR A 204 6.77 -17.78 -15.77
C THR A 204 6.35 -19.03 -15.02
N ALA A 205 5.58 -18.86 -13.95
CA ALA A 205 4.95 -19.94 -13.20
C ALA A 205 3.52 -19.58 -12.83
N TRP A 206 2.60 -20.54 -12.91
CA TRP A 206 1.20 -20.35 -12.62
C TRP A 206 0.75 -21.15 -11.42
N PRO A 207 -0.36 -20.72 -10.72
CA PRO A 207 -0.90 -21.50 -9.62
C PRO A 207 -1.25 -22.92 -10.06
N ALA A 208 -0.83 -23.92 -9.28
CA ALA A 208 -1.10 -25.33 -9.57
C ALA A 208 -2.54 -25.76 -9.19
N THR A 209 -3.25 -24.96 -8.39
CA THR A 209 -4.58 -25.31 -7.82
C THR A 209 -5.63 -24.26 -8.14
N GLY A 210 -6.91 -24.66 -8.15
CA GLY A 210 -8.03 -23.74 -8.27
C GLY A 210 -8.08 -22.68 -7.16
N ALA A 211 -7.65 -23.04 -5.94
CA ALA A 211 -7.54 -22.10 -4.82
C ALA A 211 -6.49 -21.02 -5.09
N GLY A 212 -5.35 -21.38 -5.69
CA GLY A 212 -4.32 -20.42 -6.10
C GLY A 212 -4.81 -19.43 -7.16
N TRP A 213 -5.57 -19.90 -8.15
CA TRP A 213 -6.21 -19.04 -9.15
C TRP A 213 -7.27 -18.12 -8.54
N ALA A 214 -8.07 -18.63 -7.60
CA ALA A 214 -9.03 -17.82 -6.85
C ALA A 214 -8.33 -16.74 -6.01
N ALA A 215 -7.21 -17.08 -5.36
CA ALA A 215 -6.39 -16.13 -4.61
C ALA A 215 -5.80 -15.05 -5.52
N LEU A 216 -5.30 -15.39 -6.70
CA LEU A 216 -4.80 -14.44 -7.69
C LEU A 216 -5.91 -13.48 -8.14
N ALA A 217 -7.09 -14.00 -8.45
CA ALA A 217 -8.25 -13.19 -8.82
C ALA A 217 -8.68 -12.27 -7.68
N ALA A 218 -8.71 -12.78 -6.44
CA ALA A 218 -9.03 -12.00 -5.24
C ALA A 218 -8.00 -10.90 -4.96
N LEU A 219 -6.69 -11.18 -5.14
CA LEU A 219 -5.63 -10.17 -5.06
C LEU A 219 -5.84 -9.05 -6.09
N GLY A 220 -6.08 -9.43 -7.33
CA GLY A 220 -6.28 -8.48 -8.42
C GLY A 220 -7.55 -7.65 -8.27
N ALA A 221 -8.65 -8.23 -7.78
CA ALA A 221 -9.90 -7.52 -7.56
C ALA A 221 -9.88 -6.64 -6.29
N GLY A 222 -9.26 -7.10 -5.22
CA GLY A 222 -9.25 -6.47 -3.90
C GLY A 222 -7.99 -5.62 -3.65
N PRO A 223 -6.94 -6.21 -3.03
CA PRO A 223 -5.76 -5.47 -2.53
C PRO A 223 -4.98 -4.71 -3.60
N VAL A 224 -4.90 -5.23 -4.83
CA VAL A 224 -4.16 -4.58 -5.93
C VAL A 224 -5.10 -3.85 -6.90
N GLY A 225 -6.42 -4.15 -6.89
CA GLY A 225 -7.42 -3.45 -7.69
C GLY A 225 -8.18 -2.42 -6.89
N ALA A 226 -9.30 -2.84 -6.28
CA ALA A 226 -10.23 -1.94 -5.59
C ALA A 226 -9.54 -1.03 -4.56
N ALA A 227 -8.52 -1.53 -3.86
CA ALA A 227 -7.81 -0.76 -2.85
C ALA A 227 -7.22 0.54 -3.38
N PHE A 228 -6.67 0.57 -4.59
CA PHE A 228 -6.09 1.81 -5.15
C PHE A 228 -7.15 2.85 -5.50
N PHE A 229 -8.35 2.43 -5.92
CA PHE A 229 -9.48 3.35 -6.13
C PHE A 229 -9.98 3.92 -4.81
N LEU A 230 -10.12 3.08 -3.77
CA LEU A 230 -10.52 3.50 -2.42
C LEU A 230 -9.48 4.44 -1.81
N TRP A 231 -8.19 4.12 -1.98
CA TRP A 231 -7.08 4.95 -1.51
C TRP A 231 -7.06 6.33 -2.18
N ASP A 232 -7.23 6.36 -3.50
CA ASP A 232 -7.28 7.62 -4.27
C ASP A 232 -8.39 8.54 -3.76
N VAL A 233 -9.59 8.00 -3.50
CA VAL A 233 -10.69 8.76 -2.88
C VAL A 233 -10.30 9.25 -1.49
N GLY A 234 -9.70 8.39 -0.68
CA GLY A 234 -9.30 8.69 0.69
C GLY A 234 -8.28 9.81 0.78
N VAL A 235 -7.18 9.70 0.02
CA VAL A 235 -6.10 10.72 0.06
C VAL A 235 -6.51 12.04 -0.56
N LYS A 236 -7.36 12.03 -1.58
CA LYS A 236 -7.83 13.26 -2.24
C LYS A 236 -8.85 14.03 -1.41
N ARG A 237 -9.76 13.35 -0.73
CA ARG A 237 -10.96 13.96 -0.11
C ARG A 237 -11.10 13.71 1.38
N GLY A 238 -10.37 12.73 1.93
CA GLY A 238 -10.41 12.33 3.33
C GLY A 238 -9.43 13.10 4.21
N ASP A 239 -9.24 12.59 5.43
CA ASP A 239 -8.21 13.04 6.37
C ASP A 239 -6.92 12.23 6.10
N ILE A 240 -5.99 12.82 5.36
CA ILE A 240 -4.77 12.14 4.93
C ILE A 240 -3.83 11.83 6.11
N GLN A 241 -3.85 12.64 7.17
CA GLN A 241 -3.03 12.42 8.36
C GLN A 241 -3.56 11.24 9.17
N LEU A 242 -4.88 11.18 9.31
CA LEU A 242 -5.54 10.03 9.95
C LEU A 242 -5.36 8.76 9.12
N LEU A 243 -5.52 8.83 7.79
CA LEU A 243 -5.29 7.68 6.90
C LEU A 243 -3.85 7.18 6.99
N GLY A 244 -2.86 8.07 6.94
CA GLY A 244 -1.46 7.70 7.12
C GLY A 244 -1.24 6.97 8.44
N THR A 245 -1.71 7.52 9.56
CA THR A 245 -1.55 6.88 10.88
C THR A 245 -2.34 5.56 10.97
N ALA A 246 -3.58 5.53 10.47
CA ALA A 246 -4.43 4.34 10.51
C ALA A 246 -3.90 3.20 9.61
N SER A 247 -3.07 3.51 8.63
CA SER A 247 -2.44 2.49 7.76
C SER A 247 -1.50 1.56 8.51
N TYR A 248 -1.00 1.95 9.69
CA TYR A 248 -0.28 1.04 10.58
C TYR A 248 -1.16 -0.11 11.12
N ALA A 249 -2.47 -0.05 10.94
CA ALA A 249 -3.35 -1.17 11.23
C ALA A 249 -3.17 -2.35 10.24
N ALA A 250 -2.65 -2.13 9.03
CA ALA A 250 -2.55 -3.21 8.04
C ALA A 250 -1.72 -4.43 8.51
N PRO A 251 -0.48 -4.30 9.05
CA PRO A 251 0.27 -5.46 9.55
C PRO A 251 -0.41 -6.11 10.76
N LEU A 252 -1.07 -5.33 11.62
CA LEU A 252 -1.85 -5.86 12.73
C LEU A 252 -3.00 -6.74 12.23
N LEU A 253 -3.84 -6.18 11.36
CA LEU A 253 -4.98 -6.87 10.77
C LEU A 253 -4.54 -8.09 9.97
N SER A 254 -3.45 -7.98 9.20
CA SER A 254 -2.85 -9.10 8.47
C SER A 254 -2.45 -10.24 9.41
N THR A 255 -1.80 -9.92 10.54
CA THR A 255 -1.43 -10.93 11.54
C THR A 255 -2.68 -11.57 12.19
N LEU A 256 -3.71 -10.77 12.50
CA LEU A 256 -4.97 -11.30 13.07
C LEU A 256 -5.68 -12.24 12.08
N ILE A 257 -5.67 -11.92 10.78
CA ILE A 257 -6.19 -12.79 9.73
C ILE A 257 -5.43 -14.11 9.68
N LEU A 258 -4.08 -14.07 9.73
CA LEU A 258 -3.25 -15.28 9.75
C LEU A 258 -3.47 -16.13 11.01
N VAL A 259 -3.67 -15.50 12.16
CA VAL A 259 -4.03 -16.19 13.41
C VAL A 259 -5.41 -16.84 13.29
N GLY A 260 -6.40 -16.10 12.78
CA GLY A 260 -7.75 -16.63 12.57
C GLY A 260 -7.82 -17.78 11.54
N ALA A 261 -6.92 -17.77 10.55
CA ALA A 261 -6.76 -18.84 9.57
C ALA A 261 -5.93 -20.04 10.10
N GLY A 262 -5.45 -20.00 11.34
CA GLY A 262 -4.62 -21.08 11.93
C GLY A 262 -3.18 -21.14 11.38
N VAL A 263 -2.74 -20.12 10.64
CA VAL A 263 -1.39 -20.05 10.03
C VAL A 263 -0.37 -19.47 11.01
N ALA A 264 -0.81 -18.63 11.95
CA ALA A 264 0.05 -18.01 12.97
C ALA A 264 -0.56 -18.14 14.37
N ALA A 265 0.29 -18.11 15.41
CA ALA A 265 -0.15 -18.14 16.81
C ALA A 265 -0.42 -16.73 17.36
N ALA A 266 -1.43 -16.61 18.21
CA ALA A 266 -1.63 -15.40 19.02
C ALA A 266 -0.48 -15.22 20.02
N SER A 267 -0.10 -13.96 20.30
CA SER A 267 0.99 -13.65 21.23
C SER A 267 0.73 -12.37 22.02
N GLY A 268 1.40 -12.25 23.18
CA GLY A 268 1.37 -11.01 23.97
C GLY A 268 1.85 -9.79 23.18
N THR A 269 2.84 -9.96 22.30
CA THR A 269 3.32 -8.90 21.38
C THR A 269 2.20 -8.38 20.50
N LEU A 270 1.33 -9.27 19.99
CA LEU A 270 0.18 -8.87 19.17
C LEU A 270 -0.80 -8.02 19.98
N ALA A 271 -1.06 -8.36 21.24
CA ALA A 271 -1.93 -7.57 22.12
C ALA A 271 -1.36 -6.17 22.40
N VAL A 272 -0.07 -6.06 22.71
CA VAL A 272 0.61 -4.77 22.91
C VAL A 272 0.58 -3.94 21.64
N ALA A 273 0.92 -4.52 20.50
CA ALA A 273 0.88 -3.84 19.20
C ALA A 273 -0.54 -3.31 18.86
N THR A 274 -1.58 -4.08 19.18
CA THR A 274 -2.98 -3.67 19.01
C THR A 274 -3.27 -2.37 19.78
N VAL A 275 -2.88 -2.32 21.06
CA VAL A 275 -3.09 -1.13 21.91
C VAL A 275 -2.34 0.07 21.36
N LEU A 276 -1.08 -0.10 20.95
CA LEU A 276 -0.25 0.98 20.40
C LEU A 276 -0.84 1.52 19.09
N ILE A 277 -1.22 0.64 18.15
CA ILE A 277 -1.77 1.05 16.84
C ILE A 277 -3.11 1.74 17.02
N ALA A 278 -4.04 1.16 17.80
CA ALA A 278 -5.34 1.76 18.05
C ALA A 278 -5.23 3.08 18.83
N GLY A 279 -4.40 3.14 19.85
CA GLY A 279 -4.13 4.34 20.66
C GLY A 279 -3.51 5.46 19.84
N GLY A 280 -2.53 5.14 18.99
CA GLY A 280 -1.88 6.10 18.08
C GLY A 280 -2.87 6.67 17.06
N ALA A 281 -3.69 5.82 16.43
CA ALA A 281 -4.73 6.26 15.50
C ALA A 281 -5.77 7.17 16.20
N ALA A 282 -6.21 6.82 17.42
CA ALA A 282 -7.14 7.63 18.20
C ALA A 282 -6.53 9.00 18.56
N LEU A 283 -5.24 9.06 18.89
CA LEU A 283 -4.54 10.32 19.19
C LEU A 283 -4.44 11.20 17.94
N ALA A 284 -4.09 10.65 16.78
CA ALA A 284 -4.07 11.37 15.52
C ALA A 284 -5.44 11.89 15.10
N ALA A 285 -6.50 11.08 15.27
CA ALA A 285 -7.88 11.49 14.98
C ALA A 285 -8.33 12.68 15.82
N ARG A 286 -8.02 12.68 17.15
CA ARG A 286 -8.32 13.81 18.05
C ARG A 286 -7.58 15.09 17.67
N ALA A 287 -6.36 14.97 17.13
CA ALA A 287 -5.60 16.12 16.66
C ALA A 287 -6.24 16.76 15.40
N GLY A 288 -6.85 15.96 14.52
CA GLY A 288 -7.58 16.43 13.34
C GLY A 288 -8.95 17.06 13.67
N GLY A 289 -9.66 16.54 14.65
CA GLY A 289 -11.03 16.93 14.98
C GLY A 289 -11.21 18.30 15.69
N ARG A 290 -10.13 18.97 16.06
CA ARG A 290 -10.15 20.28 16.73
C ARG A 290 -10.10 21.46 15.74
N ARG A 291 -10.92 21.42 14.69
CA ARG A 291 -11.07 22.54 13.74
C ARG A 291 -12.26 23.40 14.09
#